data_dcf9ff6cd8fd96c6b99ce00ef7fb5aae
#
_entry.id   dcf9ff6cd8fd96c6b99ce00ef7fb5aae
#
_cell.length_a   1.000
_cell.length_b   1.000
_cell.length_c   1.000
_cell.angle_alpha   90.00
_cell.angle_beta   90.00
_cell.angle_gamma   90.00
#
_symmetry.space_group_name_H-M   'P 1'
#
loop_
_entity.id
_entity.type
_entity.pdbx_description
1 polymer ?
#
loop_
_entity_poly.entity_id
_entity_poly.type
_entity_poly.pdbx_seq_one_letter_code
_entity_poly.pdbx_strand_id
1 'polypeptide(L)'
;KSIRTLIKEYLPSIKTTEAERETLRIALVALQIIIDKEHLARIVEKAYQQTRKDTHQAMEGFIHNLNTMHSRGGNQVVFSSINYGTDTSAEGRMVIEELLKATIEGLGTRGEVPVFPIQIFKVKDGVSYSEKDFEKAMKAENIEEAMTDRYEAPNFDLLLKACQTTAKALFPNFMFLDAPFNQNEKWRADDPKRYIYELATMGCRTRVFENVAGEKSSLGRGNLSFTTLNMPRLAIEARIKAENLIEDERNKDAIEQKAKEIFIESVHQMSVLVADQLYERYQYQRTA
;
A
#
# COMPACT_ATOMS: atom_id res chain seq x y z
N LYS A 1 -32.87 -15.60 -18.39
CA LYS A 1 -31.68 -15.22 -17.57
C LYS A 1 -31.67 -16.01 -16.25
N SER A 2 -30.52 -16.37 -15.71
CA SER A 2 -30.44 -16.98 -14.38
C SER A 2 -30.61 -15.93 -13.28
N ILE A 3 -30.98 -16.34 -12.06
CA ILE A 3 -31.04 -15.45 -10.88
C ILE A 3 -29.71 -14.71 -10.71
N ARG A 4 -28.58 -15.43 -10.81
CA ARG A 4 -27.23 -14.84 -10.70
C ARG A 4 -26.98 -13.74 -11.72
N THR A 5 -27.47 -13.91 -12.96
CA THR A 5 -27.35 -12.91 -14.02
C THR A 5 -28.16 -11.65 -13.69
N LEU A 6 -29.39 -11.82 -13.19
CA LEU A 6 -30.24 -10.69 -12.78
C LEU A 6 -29.63 -9.93 -11.59
N ILE A 7 -29.11 -10.65 -10.58
CA ILE A 7 -28.45 -10.01 -9.45
C ILE A 7 -27.28 -9.16 -9.92
N LYS A 8 -26.39 -9.69 -10.77
CA LYS A 8 -25.24 -8.94 -11.30
C LYS A 8 -25.64 -7.72 -12.13
N GLU A 9 -26.76 -7.79 -12.83
CA GLU A 9 -27.26 -6.72 -13.70
C GLU A 9 -27.92 -5.59 -12.89
N TYR A 10 -28.71 -5.93 -11.88
CA TYR A 10 -29.52 -4.96 -11.14
C TYR A 10 -28.97 -4.57 -9.76
N LEU A 11 -28.06 -5.36 -9.21
CA LEU A 11 -27.33 -5.04 -7.98
C LEU A 11 -25.82 -5.08 -8.25
N PRO A 12 -25.28 -4.09 -8.98
CA PRO A 12 -23.88 -4.10 -9.41
C PRO A 12 -22.89 -3.81 -8.26
N SER A 13 -23.37 -3.30 -7.14
CA SER A 13 -22.55 -2.97 -5.97
C SER A 13 -23.09 -3.63 -4.70
N ILE A 14 -22.21 -3.79 -3.70
CA ILE A 14 -22.56 -4.26 -2.34
C ILE A 14 -23.50 -3.28 -1.62
N LYS A 15 -23.43 -1.99 -1.91
CA LYS A 15 -24.41 -1.00 -1.44
C LYS A 15 -25.48 -0.82 -2.49
N THR A 16 -26.70 -1.22 -2.15
CA THR A 16 -27.84 -1.18 -3.05
C THR A 16 -28.84 -0.10 -2.65
N THR A 17 -29.42 0.55 -3.66
CA THR A 17 -30.54 1.47 -3.49
C THR A 17 -31.87 0.74 -3.44
N GLU A 18 -32.91 1.41 -2.91
CA GLU A 18 -34.27 0.87 -2.93
C GLU A 18 -34.76 0.66 -4.35
N ALA A 19 -34.47 1.57 -5.27
CA ALA A 19 -34.86 1.47 -6.69
C ALA A 19 -34.22 0.27 -7.38
N GLU A 20 -32.93 -0.01 -7.13
CA GLU A 20 -32.24 -1.20 -7.69
C GLU A 20 -32.86 -2.50 -7.17
N ARG A 21 -33.15 -2.58 -5.86
CA ARG A 21 -33.83 -3.75 -5.27
C ARG A 21 -35.23 -3.95 -5.84
N GLU A 22 -36.00 -2.87 -6.07
CA GLU A 22 -37.32 -2.96 -6.67
C GLU A 22 -37.25 -3.41 -8.12
N THR A 23 -36.29 -2.91 -8.88
CA THR A 23 -36.06 -3.35 -10.27
C THR A 23 -35.70 -4.84 -10.33
N LEU A 24 -34.83 -5.32 -9.44
CA LEU A 24 -34.54 -6.75 -9.32
C LEU A 24 -35.79 -7.55 -8.94
N ARG A 25 -36.59 -7.07 -7.99
CA ARG A 25 -37.82 -7.72 -7.53
C ARG A 25 -38.78 -7.94 -8.71
N ILE A 26 -38.99 -6.91 -9.52
CA ILE A 26 -39.82 -6.99 -10.73
C ILE A 26 -39.24 -8.01 -11.75
N ALA A 27 -37.95 -7.99 -11.98
CA ALA A 27 -37.27 -8.91 -12.90
C ALA A 27 -37.37 -10.38 -12.44
N LEU A 28 -37.40 -10.64 -11.15
CA LEU A 28 -37.55 -11.99 -10.55
C LEU A 28 -38.93 -12.61 -10.87
N VAL A 29 -39.96 -11.80 -11.02
CA VAL A 29 -41.31 -12.27 -11.40
C VAL A 29 -41.30 -13.01 -12.75
N ALA A 30 -40.45 -12.58 -13.69
CA ALA A 30 -40.25 -13.26 -14.96
C ALA A 30 -39.68 -14.69 -14.82
N LEU A 31 -39.08 -15.00 -13.68
CA LEU A 31 -38.62 -16.35 -13.30
C LEU A 31 -39.60 -17.08 -12.37
N GLN A 32 -40.84 -16.58 -12.23
CA GLN A 32 -41.86 -17.09 -11.32
C GLN A 32 -41.44 -17.01 -9.82
N ILE A 33 -40.53 -16.13 -9.47
CA ILE A 33 -40.08 -15.88 -8.09
C ILE A 33 -40.81 -14.65 -7.60
N ILE A 34 -41.75 -14.87 -6.69
CA ILE A 34 -42.54 -13.80 -6.05
C ILE A 34 -41.94 -13.57 -4.66
N ILE A 35 -41.40 -12.38 -4.45
CA ILE A 35 -40.82 -11.95 -3.17
C ILE A 35 -41.34 -10.56 -2.83
N ASP A 36 -41.72 -10.34 -1.59
CA ASP A 36 -42.08 -9.00 -1.13
C ASP A 36 -40.86 -8.12 -0.91
N LYS A 37 -41.06 -6.81 -0.86
CA LYS A 37 -40.03 -5.79 -0.74
C LYS A 37 -39.19 -5.92 0.51
N GLU A 38 -39.84 -6.20 1.64
CA GLU A 38 -39.16 -6.30 2.95
C GLU A 38 -38.30 -7.56 3.02
N HIS A 39 -38.79 -8.67 2.46
CA HIS A 39 -38.05 -9.92 2.38
C HIS A 39 -36.79 -9.77 1.53
N LEU A 40 -36.91 -9.13 0.35
CA LEU A 40 -35.75 -8.87 -0.51
C LEU A 40 -34.73 -7.96 0.18
N ALA A 41 -35.20 -6.90 0.86
CA ALA A 41 -34.30 -6.01 1.62
C ALA A 41 -33.54 -6.76 2.73
N ARG A 42 -34.20 -7.65 3.47
CA ARG A 42 -33.55 -8.48 4.50
C ARG A 42 -32.53 -9.46 3.92
N ILE A 43 -32.83 -10.05 2.76
CA ILE A 43 -31.88 -10.95 2.08
C ILE A 43 -30.63 -10.19 1.63
N VAL A 44 -30.80 -9.02 1.04
CA VAL A 44 -29.70 -8.17 0.59
C VAL A 44 -28.85 -7.71 1.78
N GLU A 45 -29.48 -7.26 2.86
CA GLU A 45 -28.76 -6.87 4.09
C GLU A 45 -27.97 -8.04 4.68
N LYS A 46 -28.59 -9.22 4.76
CA LYS A 46 -27.90 -10.42 5.26
C LYS A 46 -26.73 -10.83 4.37
N ALA A 47 -26.87 -10.69 3.06
CA ALA A 47 -25.77 -10.94 2.10
C ALA A 47 -24.65 -9.92 2.29
N TYR A 48 -24.97 -8.64 2.52
CA TYR A 48 -23.99 -7.60 2.82
C TYR A 48 -23.19 -7.93 4.10
N GLN A 49 -23.90 -8.26 5.19
CA GLN A 49 -23.25 -8.63 6.46
C GLN A 49 -22.38 -9.86 6.34
N GLN A 50 -22.81 -10.87 5.56
CA GLN A 50 -21.99 -12.05 5.29
C GLN A 50 -20.74 -11.69 4.48
N THR A 51 -20.89 -10.90 3.43
CA THR A 51 -19.75 -10.42 2.60
C THR A 51 -18.74 -9.65 3.46
N ARG A 52 -19.22 -8.78 4.35
CA ARG A 52 -18.37 -8.02 5.28
C ARG A 52 -17.59 -8.95 6.20
N LYS A 53 -18.26 -9.96 6.77
CA LYS A 53 -17.61 -10.96 7.63
C LYS A 53 -16.55 -11.76 6.87
N ASP A 54 -16.86 -12.19 5.65
CA ASP A 54 -15.92 -12.96 4.81
C ASP A 54 -14.72 -12.09 4.40
N THR A 55 -14.96 -10.80 4.12
CA THR A 55 -13.90 -9.82 3.84
C THR A 55 -13.00 -9.64 5.06
N HIS A 56 -13.58 -9.51 6.27
CA HIS A 56 -12.81 -9.42 7.50
C HIS A 56 -11.91 -10.63 7.71
N GLN A 57 -12.46 -11.84 7.60
CA GLN A 57 -11.69 -13.09 7.70
C GLN A 57 -10.57 -13.18 6.65
N ALA A 58 -10.84 -12.69 5.43
CA ALA A 58 -9.82 -12.64 4.39
C ALA A 58 -8.68 -11.68 4.75
N MET A 59 -8.97 -10.53 5.36
CA MET A 59 -7.96 -9.56 5.83
C MET A 59 -7.16 -10.09 7.01
N GLU A 60 -7.81 -10.77 7.98
CA GLU A 60 -7.10 -11.48 9.05
C GLU A 60 -6.14 -12.54 8.49
N GLY A 61 -6.63 -13.39 7.57
CA GLY A 61 -5.82 -14.41 6.92
C GLY A 61 -4.67 -13.82 6.10
N PHE A 62 -4.89 -12.70 5.41
CA PHE A 62 -3.87 -11.98 4.67
C PHE A 62 -2.75 -11.48 5.59
N ILE A 63 -3.10 -10.78 6.66
CA ILE A 63 -2.12 -10.26 7.64
C ILE A 63 -1.40 -11.44 8.31
N HIS A 64 -2.12 -12.46 8.76
CA HIS A 64 -1.53 -13.64 9.41
C HIS A 64 -0.51 -14.33 8.49
N ASN A 65 -0.88 -14.60 7.24
CA ASN A 65 0.00 -15.29 6.30
C ASN A 65 1.29 -14.51 6.02
N LEU A 66 1.21 -13.19 5.88
CA LEU A 66 2.39 -12.35 5.64
C LEU A 66 3.35 -12.29 6.84
N ASN A 67 2.89 -12.61 8.05
CA ASN A 67 3.72 -12.61 9.26
C ASN A 67 4.21 -13.99 9.67
N THR A 68 3.62 -15.07 9.16
CA THR A 68 3.90 -16.44 9.60
C THR A 68 4.44 -17.35 8.50
N MET A 69 4.15 -17.06 7.23
CA MET A 69 4.60 -17.89 6.13
C MET A 69 6.01 -17.54 5.67
N HIS A 70 6.92 -18.49 5.82
CA HIS A 70 8.31 -18.38 5.37
C HIS A 70 8.43 -18.87 3.92
N SER A 71 8.27 -17.97 2.95
CA SER A 71 8.31 -18.29 1.52
C SER A 71 9.65 -18.01 0.86
N ARG A 72 10.63 -17.48 1.60
CA ARG A 72 11.99 -17.20 1.11
C ARG A 72 13.02 -18.17 1.71
N GLY A 73 14.10 -18.40 0.97
CA GLY A 73 15.26 -19.12 1.47
C GLY A 73 15.79 -18.49 2.78
N GLY A 74 16.31 -19.32 3.69
CA GLY A 74 16.81 -18.85 4.99
C GLY A 74 15.72 -18.55 6.02
N ASN A 75 14.52 -19.12 5.85
CA ASN A 75 13.42 -18.99 6.81
C ASN A 75 12.95 -17.56 7.04
N GLN A 76 12.92 -16.75 5.98
CA GLN A 76 12.51 -15.34 6.02
C GLN A 76 11.06 -15.15 5.60
N VAL A 77 10.34 -14.28 6.30
CA VAL A 77 9.03 -13.79 5.86
C VAL A 77 9.16 -12.92 4.61
N VAL A 78 8.10 -12.86 3.81
CA VAL A 78 8.07 -12.00 2.61
C VAL A 78 7.95 -10.54 3.04
N PHE A 79 8.96 -9.73 2.66
CA PHE A 79 8.88 -8.28 2.84
C PHE A 79 7.87 -7.71 1.85
N SER A 80 6.70 -7.33 2.36
CA SER A 80 5.54 -6.91 1.58
C SER A 80 5.04 -5.53 1.99
N SER A 81 4.45 -4.81 1.04
CA SER A 81 3.77 -3.53 1.30
C SER A 81 2.50 -3.42 0.48
N ILE A 82 1.54 -2.67 0.99
CA ILE A 82 0.29 -2.33 0.30
C ILE A 82 0.05 -0.82 0.36
N ASN A 83 -0.53 -0.29 -0.71
CA ASN A 83 -0.90 1.11 -0.83
C ASN A 83 -2.40 1.21 -1.09
N TYR A 84 -3.12 1.99 -0.29
CA TYR A 84 -4.57 2.12 -0.35
C TYR A 84 -5.02 3.49 0.19
N GLY A 85 -6.32 3.78 0.22
CA GLY A 85 -6.88 5.00 0.80
C GLY A 85 -7.67 5.88 -0.19
N THR A 86 -7.47 5.70 -1.49
CA THR A 86 -8.10 6.53 -2.54
C THR A 86 -9.29 5.87 -3.26
N ASP A 87 -9.54 4.59 -3.03
CA ASP A 87 -10.73 3.92 -3.59
C ASP A 87 -11.99 4.37 -2.84
N THR A 88 -12.93 4.94 -3.58
CA THR A 88 -14.21 5.45 -3.06
C THR A 88 -15.39 4.54 -3.37
N SER A 89 -15.17 3.41 -4.06
CA SER A 89 -16.19 2.39 -4.28
C SER A 89 -16.64 1.76 -2.95
N ALA A 90 -17.87 1.29 -2.89
CA ALA A 90 -18.37 0.64 -1.68
C ALA A 90 -17.56 -0.61 -1.32
N GLU A 91 -17.11 -1.34 -2.33
CA GLU A 91 -16.28 -2.54 -2.21
C GLU A 91 -14.88 -2.20 -1.70
N GLY A 92 -14.20 -1.23 -2.32
CA GLY A 92 -12.87 -0.79 -1.92
C GLY A 92 -12.86 -0.23 -0.50
N ARG A 93 -13.85 0.58 -0.14
CA ARG A 93 -14.02 1.10 1.22
C ARG A 93 -14.23 -0.01 2.25
N MET A 94 -15.02 -1.05 1.93
CA MET A 94 -15.20 -2.21 2.80
C MET A 94 -13.86 -2.94 3.03
N VAL A 95 -13.09 -3.18 1.98
CA VAL A 95 -11.77 -3.82 2.09
C VAL A 95 -10.82 -2.99 2.95
N ILE A 96 -10.76 -1.67 2.75
CA ILE A 96 -9.91 -0.77 3.56
C ILE A 96 -10.35 -0.81 5.03
N GLU A 97 -11.65 -0.71 5.29
CA GLU A 97 -12.19 -0.72 6.64
C GLU A 97 -11.86 -2.02 7.39
N GLU A 98 -12.09 -3.17 6.75
CA GLU A 98 -11.84 -4.47 7.38
C GLU A 98 -10.33 -4.77 7.52
N LEU A 99 -9.49 -4.26 6.61
CA LEU A 99 -8.03 -4.32 6.76
C LEU A 99 -7.54 -3.53 7.98
N LEU A 100 -8.01 -2.29 8.16
CA LEU A 100 -7.66 -1.46 9.31
C LEU A 100 -8.14 -2.11 10.61
N LYS A 101 -9.33 -2.70 10.61
CA LYS A 101 -9.89 -3.41 11.74
C LYS A 101 -9.06 -4.64 12.12
N ALA A 102 -8.73 -5.50 11.15
CA ALA A 102 -7.88 -6.66 11.37
C ALA A 102 -6.46 -6.26 11.87
N THR A 103 -5.94 -5.11 11.41
CA THR A 103 -4.66 -4.57 11.88
C THR A 103 -4.72 -4.16 13.36
N ILE A 104 -5.81 -3.53 13.80
CA ILE A 104 -6.02 -3.15 15.20
C ILE A 104 -6.20 -4.37 16.11
N GLU A 105 -6.93 -5.37 15.65
CA GLU A 105 -7.17 -6.61 16.38
C GLU A 105 -5.88 -7.42 16.55
N GLY A 106 -4.97 -7.33 15.57
CA GLY A 106 -3.62 -7.89 15.64
C GLY A 106 -3.59 -9.40 15.42
N LEU A 107 -2.43 -10.01 15.73
CA LEU A 107 -2.15 -11.43 15.49
C LEU A 107 -2.43 -12.29 16.72
N GLY A 108 -3.10 -13.43 16.49
CA GLY A 108 -3.33 -14.43 17.49
C GLY A 108 -4.21 -13.96 18.66
N THR A 109 -4.29 -14.75 19.70
CA THR A 109 -5.16 -14.50 20.87
C THR A 109 -4.69 -13.32 21.74
N ARG A 110 -3.44 -12.90 21.60
CA ARG A 110 -2.87 -11.77 22.35
C ARG A 110 -2.96 -10.44 21.62
N GLY A 111 -3.40 -10.42 20.36
CA GLY A 111 -3.51 -9.22 19.56
C GLY A 111 -2.14 -8.56 19.28
N GLU A 112 -1.12 -9.36 18.98
CA GLU A 112 0.22 -8.85 18.69
C GLU A 112 0.22 -7.99 17.44
N VAL A 113 0.93 -6.86 17.47
CA VAL A 113 0.99 -5.94 16.32
C VAL A 113 1.65 -6.61 15.12
N PRO A 114 0.99 -6.68 13.94
CA PRO A 114 1.58 -7.26 12.75
C PRO A 114 2.72 -6.39 12.22
N VAL A 115 3.81 -7.02 11.74
CA VAL A 115 4.93 -6.34 11.08
C VAL A 115 4.66 -6.13 9.59
N PHE A 116 4.00 -7.08 8.95
CA PHE A 116 3.67 -7.08 7.53
C PHE A 116 2.16 -7.21 7.28
N PRO A 117 1.66 -6.67 6.16
CA PRO A 117 2.37 -5.83 5.19
C PRO A 117 2.67 -4.45 5.77
N ILE A 118 3.73 -3.80 5.27
CA ILE A 118 3.89 -2.37 5.50
C ILE A 118 2.74 -1.65 4.79
N GLN A 119 1.94 -0.93 5.57
CA GLN A 119 0.71 -0.31 5.08
C GLN A 119 0.93 1.17 4.83
N ILE A 120 0.50 1.64 3.66
CA ILE A 120 0.59 3.04 3.24
C ILE A 120 -0.81 3.54 2.91
N PHE A 121 -1.33 4.44 3.72
CA PHE A 121 -2.59 5.13 3.46
C PHE A 121 -2.32 6.39 2.64
N LYS A 122 -2.87 6.45 1.43
CA LYS A 122 -2.75 7.59 0.53
C LYS A 122 -3.78 8.65 0.92
N VAL A 123 -3.29 9.86 1.17
CA VAL A 123 -4.10 11.01 1.54
C VAL A 123 -4.18 11.96 0.33
N LYS A 124 -5.41 12.32 -0.07
CA LYS A 124 -5.70 13.16 -1.22
C LYS A 124 -6.86 14.10 -0.92
N ASP A 125 -6.68 15.38 -1.21
CA ASP A 125 -7.73 16.39 -1.09
C ASP A 125 -8.95 16.06 -1.96
N GLY A 126 -10.15 16.28 -1.43
CA GLY A 126 -11.42 15.93 -2.05
C GLY A 126 -11.74 14.43 -2.05
N VAL A 127 -10.81 13.56 -1.62
CA VAL A 127 -11.01 12.11 -1.51
C VAL A 127 -10.95 11.65 -0.06
N SER A 128 -9.83 11.90 0.61
CA SER A 128 -9.59 11.48 2.00
C SER A 128 -9.84 12.59 3.00
N TYR A 129 -9.83 13.85 2.58
CA TYR A 129 -10.09 15.01 3.43
C TYR A 129 -10.55 16.23 2.63
N SER A 130 -11.12 17.20 3.35
CA SER A 130 -11.24 18.60 2.97
C SER A 130 -10.99 19.47 4.21
N GLU A 131 -10.70 20.75 4.03
CA GLU A 131 -10.49 21.68 5.14
C GLU A 131 -11.71 21.71 6.06
N LYS A 132 -12.93 21.78 5.50
CA LYS A 132 -14.18 21.74 6.25
C LYS A 132 -14.39 20.46 7.04
N ASP A 133 -13.96 19.31 6.52
CA ASP A 133 -14.05 18.04 7.20
C ASP A 133 -13.20 18.02 8.46
N PHE A 134 -11.98 18.56 8.41
CA PHE A 134 -11.14 18.72 9.58
C PHE A 134 -11.76 19.66 10.61
N GLU A 135 -12.25 20.83 10.19
CA GLU A 135 -12.94 21.76 11.09
C GLU A 135 -14.15 21.13 11.78
N LYS A 136 -14.87 20.27 11.06
CA LYS A 136 -16.01 19.54 11.60
C LYS A 136 -15.57 18.46 12.60
N ALA A 137 -14.60 17.65 12.24
CA ALA A 137 -14.09 16.58 13.08
C ALA A 137 -13.48 17.10 14.40
N MET A 138 -12.85 18.28 14.37
CA MET A 138 -12.29 18.92 15.56
C MET A 138 -13.32 19.40 16.58
N LYS A 139 -14.62 19.41 16.22
CA LYS A 139 -15.73 19.75 17.14
C LYS A 139 -16.29 18.53 17.86
N ALA A 140 -15.96 17.33 17.41
CA ALA A 140 -16.38 16.10 18.06
C ALA A 140 -15.65 15.92 19.41
N GLU A 141 -16.30 15.33 20.39
CA GLU A 141 -15.72 15.08 21.72
C GLU A 141 -14.62 14.01 21.69
N ASN A 142 -14.76 13.08 20.77
CA ASN A 142 -13.80 11.98 20.59
C ASN A 142 -13.81 11.47 19.14
N ILE A 143 -12.87 10.59 18.82
CA ILE A 143 -12.69 10.06 17.46
C ILE A 143 -13.84 9.14 17.04
N GLU A 144 -14.45 8.43 17.96
CA GLU A 144 -15.59 7.54 17.70
C GLU A 144 -16.80 8.35 17.23
N GLU A 145 -17.09 9.47 17.87
CA GLU A 145 -18.12 10.41 17.45
C GLU A 145 -17.80 11.00 16.08
N ALA A 146 -16.57 11.49 15.89
CA ALA A 146 -16.13 11.99 14.59
C ALA A 146 -16.32 10.97 13.45
N MET A 147 -16.01 9.69 13.66
CA MET A 147 -16.18 8.65 12.64
C MET A 147 -17.64 8.36 12.27
N THR A 148 -18.62 8.73 13.08
CA THR A 148 -20.05 8.53 12.76
C THR A 148 -20.64 9.65 11.93
N ASP A 149 -19.96 10.75 11.81
CA ASP A 149 -20.39 11.92 11.05
C ASP A 149 -20.34 11.72 9.53
N ARG A 150 -21.07 12.58 8.81
CA ARG A 150 -21.01 12.63 7.35
C ARG A 150 -20.07 13.76 6.92
N TYR A 151 -19.16 13.44 6.02
CA TYR A 151 -18.13 14.32 5.52
C TYR A 151 -18.30 14.60 4.02
N GLU A 152 -17.71 15.71 3.53
CA GLU A 152 -17.68 16.04 2.11
C GLU A 152 -16.77 15.06 1.35
N ALA A 153 -15.57 14.81 1.89
CA ALA A 153 -14.64 13.84 1.33
C ALA A 153 -15.11 12.40 1.63
N PRO A 154 -15.29 11.56 0.61
CA PRO A 154 -15.92 10.25 0.75
C PRO A 154 -15.16 9.27 1.64
N ASN A 155 -13.85 9.46 1.84
CA ASN A 155 -12.98 8.58 2.64
C ASN A 155 -12.43 9.26 3.90
N PHE A 156 -13.02 10.36 4.36
CA PHE A 156 -12.53 11.02 5.57
C PHE A 156 -12.71 10.17 6.84
N ASP A 157 -13.81 9.46 6.96
CA ASP A 157 -14.05 8.48 8.02
C ASP A 157 -12.98 7.36 8.04
N LEU A 158 -12.56 6.91 6.86
CA LEU A 158 -11.46 5.94 6.72
C LEU A 158 -10.10 6.55 7.10
N LEU A 159 -9.89 7.84 6.83
CA LEU A 159 -8.68 8.54 7.29
C LEU A 159 -8.65 8.61 8.82
N LEU A 160 -9.76 8.96 9.47
CA LEU A 160 -9.86 8.97 10.94
C LEU A 160 -9.57 7.57 11.52
N LYS A 161 -10.15 6.53 10.92
CA LYS A 161 -9.89 5.15 11.32
C LYS A 161 -8.44 4.73 11.10
N ALA A 162 -7.81 5.17 10.01
CA ALA A 162 -6.39 4.96 9.75
C ALA A 162 -5.52 5.64 10.83
N CYS A 163 -5.84 6.87 11.23
CA CYS A 163 -5.15 7.56 12.32
C CYS A 163 -5.28 6.80 13.65
N GLN A 164 -6.48 6.33 13.99
CA GLN A 164 -6.73 5.51 15.17
C GLN A 164 -5.90 4.21 15.13
N THR A 165 -5.87 3.55 13.96
CA THR A 165 -5.10 2.33 13.76
C THR A 165 -3.61 2.57 13.94
N THR A 166 -3.07 3.65 13.36
CA THR A 166 -1.66 4.03 13.49
C THR A 166 -1.28 4.33 14.95
N ALA A 167 -2.16 5.00 15.70
CA ALA A 167 -1.93 5.28 17.11
C ALA A 167 -1.79 4.00 17.95
N LYS A 168 -2.45 2.91 17.57
CA LYS A 168 -2.40 1.62 18.28
C LYS A 168 -1.37 0.66 17.72
N ALA A 169 -1.29 0.53 16.39
CA ALA A 169 -0.52 -0.52 15.71
C ALA A 169 0.68 0.00 14.91
N LEU A 170 1.00 1.30 14.96
CA LEU A 170 2.07 1.97 14.22
C LEU A 170 1.90 1.94 12.69
N PHE A 171 0.85 1.35 12.18
CA PHE A 171 0.43 1.32 10.78
C PHE A 171 -1.03 1.74 10.65
N PRO A 172 -1.42 2.30 9.47
CA PRO A 172 -0.61 2.61 8.30
C PRO A 172 0.30 3.85 8.46
N ASN A 173 1.35 3.95 7.62
CA ASN A 173 2.01 5.21 7.33
C ASN A 173 1.17 6.02 6.34
N PHE A 174 1.37 7.35 6.30
CA PHE A 174 0.58 8.23 5.43
C PHE A 174 1.43 8.76 4.27
N MET A 175 0.82 8.82 3.08
CA MET A 175 1.43 9.40 1.89
C MET A 175 0.53 10.50 1.34
N PHE A 176 1.06 11.71 1.29
CA PHE A 176 0.33 12.90 0.82
C PHE A 176 0.51 13.06 -0.68
N LEU A 177 -0.54 12.77 -1.45
CA LEU A 177 -0.52 12.87 -2.91
C LEU A 177 -0.54 14.32 -3.40
N ASP A 178 -0.96 15.26 -2.56
CA ASP A 178 -1.02 16.69 -2.90
C ASP A 178 0.31 17.43 -2.73
N ALA A 179 1.31 16.80 -2.13
CA ALA A 179 2.65 17.38 -2.10
C ALA A 179 3.14 17.65 -3.53
N PRO A 180 3.73 18.83 -3.83
CA PRO A 180 4.06 19.24 -5.21
C PRO A 180 4.87 18.21 -5.99
N PHE A 181 5.79 17.51 -5.31
CA PHE A 181 6.64 16.47 -5.91
C PHE A 181 5.94 15.11 -6.09
N ASN A 182 4.71 14.95 -5.57
CA ASN A 182 3.91 13.72 -5.68
C ASN A 182 2.78 13.82 -6.70
N GLN A 183 2.50 15.01 -7.20
CA GLN A 183 1.39 15.24 -8.12
C GLN A 183 1.69 14.69 -9.52
N ASN A 184 0.62 14.22 -10.16
CA ASN A 184 0.62 13.83 -11.56
C ASN A 184 -0.43 14.64 -12.32
N GLU A 185 -0.01 15.31 -13.38
CA GLU A 185 -0.88 16.17 -14.20
C GLU A 185 -2.03 15.40 -14.87
N LYS A 186 -1.87 14.09 -15.04
CA LYS A 186 -2.89 13.22 -15.64
C LYS A 186 -3.95 12.75 -14.64
N TRP A 187 -3.72 12.94 -13.34
CA TRP A 187 -4.68 12.48 -12.31
C TRP A 187 -5.98 13.29 -12.37
N ARG A 188 -7.12 12.60 -12.38
CA ARG A 188 -8.47 13.20 -12.35
C ARG A 188 -9.33 12.43 -11.37
N ALA A 189 -10.14 13.12 -10.58
CA ALA A 189 -10.98 12.52 -9.54
C ALA A 189 -12.08 11.60 -10.12
N ASP A 190 -12.56 11.90 -11.30
CA ASP A 190 -13.62 11.19 -12.02
C ASP A 190 -13.11 10.05 -12.92
N ASP A 191 -11.79 9.91 -13.10
CA ASP A 191 -11.22 8.80 -13.86
C ASP A 191 -11.23 7.51 -13.03
N PRO A 192 -11.94 6.46 -13.45
CA PRO A 192 -11.94 5.17 -12.75
C PRO A 192 -10.55 4.51 -12.74
N LYS A 193 -9.63 4.94 -13.60
CA LYS A 193 -8.25 4.47 -13.66
C LYS A 193 -7.24 5.42 -13.02
N ARG A 194 -7.70 6.40 -12.26
CA ARG A 194 -6.83 7.40 -11.61
C ARG A 194 -5.70 6.80 -10.77
N TYR A 195 -5.90 5.59 -10.25
CA TYR A 195 -4.88 4.86 -9.46
C TYR A 195 -3.56 4.63 -10.23
N ILE A 196 -3.61 4.60 -11.58
CA ILE A 196 -2.41 4.47 -12.44
C ILE A 196 -1.48 5.67 -12.27
N TYR A 197 -2.05 6.85 -12.00
CA TYR A 197 -1.36 8.14 -11.90
C TYR A 197 -1.05 8.52 -10.45
N GLU A 198 -1.27 7.62 -9.51
CA GLU A 198 -0.95 7.84 -8.12
C GLU A 198 0.43 7.30 -7.79
N LEU A 199 1.17 8.08 -7.00
CA LEU A 199 2.40 7.62 -6.38
C LEU A 199 2.12 6.38 -5.52
N ALA A 200 3.06 5.44 -5.52
CA ALA A 200 3.09 4.33 -4.58
C ALA A 200 4.47 4.20 -3.92
N THR A 201 4.54 3.53 -2.79
CA THR A 201 5.82 3.09 -2.23
C THR A 201 5.98 1.59 -2.37
N MET A 202 7.21 1.17 -2.56
CA MET A 202 7.67 -0.20 -2.42
C MET A 202 8.38 -0.33 -1.06
N GLY A 203 7.92 -1.27 -0.23
CA GLY A 203 8.35 -1.29 1.17
C GLY A 203 7.89 -0.04 1.92
N CYS A 204 8.71 0.45 2.86
CA CYS A 204 8.31 1.55 3.74
C CYS A 204 8.51 2.94 3.15
N ARG A 205 9.45 3.15 2.19
CA ARG A 205 9.88 4.50 1.76
C ARG A 205 10.36 4.59 0.32
N THR A 206 10.52 3.49 -0.41
CA THR A 206 10.97 3.55 -1.80
C THR A 206 9.85 4.11 -2.66
N ARG A 207 9.98 5.35 -3.05
CA ARG A 207 9.04 6.06 -3.92
C ARG A 207 9.08 5.48 -5.32
N VAL A 208 7.94 5.07 -5.84
CA VAL A 208 7.77 4.45 -7.16
C VAL A 208 6.83 5.30 -7.99
N PHE A 209 7.40 6.14 -8.86
CA PHE A 209 6.61 7.07 -9.63
C PHE A 209 7.29 7.49 -10.93
N GLU A 210 8.49 8.09 -10.86
CA GLU A 210 9.25 8.50 -12.03
C GLU A 210 9.72 7.29 -12.83
N ASN A 211 9.80 7.48 -14.14
CA ASN A 211 10.30 6.48 -15.06
C ASN A 211 11.15 7.16 -16.14
N VAL A 212 12.41 6.79 -16.24
CA VAL A 212 13.34 7.31 -17.24
C VAL A 212 13.02 6.78 -18.65
N ALA A 213 12.45 5.57 -18.71
CA ALA A 213 12.24 4.83 -19.96
C ALA A 213 10.76 4.74 -20.39
N GLY A 214 9.82 5.43 -19.72
CA GLY A 214 8.40 5.33 -20.01
C GLY A 214 7.52 6.30 -19.27
N GLU A 215 6.23 6.01 -19.16
CA GLU A 215 5.28 6.88 -18.48
C GLU A 215 5.54 6.97 -16.98
N LYS A 216 5.23 8.14 -16.41
CA LYS A 216 5.22 8.36 -14.96
C LYS A 216 4.05 7.60 -14.33
N SER A 217 4.32 6.39 -13.86
CA SER A 217 3.34 5.47 -13.27
C SER A 217 3.98 4.59 -12.22
N SER A 218 3.19 4.19 -11.22
CA SER A 218 3.60 3.22 -10.20
C SER A 218 3.34 1.76 -10.60
N LEU A 219 2.61 1.51 -11.69
CA LEU A 219 2.24 0.17 -12.12
C LEU A 219 3.38 -0.56 -12.84
N GLY A 220 3.40 -1.88 -12.72
CA GLY A 220 4.36 -2.73 -13.40
C GLY A 220 5.80 -2.53 -12.95
N ARG A 221 6.02 -2.00 -11.76
CA ARG A 221 7.34 -1.71 -11.18
C ARG A 221 7.72 -2.80 -10.18
N GLY A 222 9.01 -3.07 -10.08
CA GLY A 222 9.53 -4.05 -9.14
C GLY A 222 11.04 -3.99 -9.02
N ASN A 223 11.58 -4.51 -7.92
CA ASN A 223 13.00 -4.75 -7.75
C ASN A 223 13.31 -6.14 -8.32
N LEU A 224 14.06 -6.18 -9.42
CA LEU A 224 14.46 -7.43 -10.07
C LEU A 224 15.64 -8.09 -9.35
N SER A 225 16.58 -7.27 -8.88
CA SER A 225 17.78 -7.74 -8.19
C SER A 225 18.40 -6.59 -7.39
N PHE A 226 19.22 -6.92 -6.40
CA PHE A 226 20.00 -5.96 -5.64
C PHE A 226 21.37 -6.54 -5.29
N THR A 227 22.33 -5.66 -5.06
CA THR A 227 23.66 -5.99 -4.54
C THR A 227 24.07 -4.94 -3.53
N THR A 228 24.66 -5.37 -2.43
CA THR A 228 25.11 -4.48 -1.35
C THR A 228 26.62 -4.36 -1.39
N LEU A 229 27.14 -3.13 -1.34
CA LEU A 229 28.57 -2.86 -1.16
C LEU A 229 28.88 -2.69 0.33
N ASN A 230 29.91 -3.39 0.79
CA ASN A 230 30.42 -3.24 2.16
C ASN A 230 31.37 -2.02 2.22
N MET A 231 30.80 -0.82 2.34
CA MET A 231 31.55 0.43 2.40
C MET A 231 32.57 0.48 3.54
N PRO A 232 32.26 0.05 4.80
CA PRO A 232 33.26 -0.01 5.87
C PRO A 232 34.49 -0.85 5.51
N ARG A 233 34.29 -2.01 4.90
CA ARG A 233 35.39 -2.86 4.45
C ARG A 233 36.25 -2.16 3.41
N LEU A 234 35.66 -1.54 2.40
CA LEU A 234 36.38 -0.78 1.37
C LEU A 234 37.21 0.35 1.99
N ALA A 235 36.68 1.05 2.97
CA ALA A 235 37.38 2.12 3.68
C ALA A 235 38.58 1.59 4.48
N ILE A 236 38.43 0.48 5.19
CA ILE A 236 39.51 -0.16 5.94
C ILE A 236 40.62 -0.63 4.99
N GLU A 237 40.27 -1.32 3.92
CA GLU A 237 41.23 -1.80 2.92
C GLU A 237 41.97 -0.65 2.23
N ALA A 238 41.27 0.45 1.94
CA ALA A 238 41.87 1.67 1.38
C ALA A 238 42.87 2.31 2.36
N ARG A 239 42.54 2.33 3.65
CA ARG A 239 43.45 2.83 4.69
C ARG A 239 44.70 2.00 4.79
N ILE A 240 44.58 0.69 4.87
CA ILE A 240 45.73 -0.26 4.92
C ILE A 240 46.64 -0.09 3.68
N LYS A 241 46.02 0.03 2.49
CA LYS A 241 46.78 0.26 1.26
C LYS A 241 47.56 1.59 1.26
N ALA A 242 46.92 2.65 1.77
CA ALA A 242 47.55 3.97 1.88
C ALA A 242 48.74 3.94 2.84
N GLU A 243 48.62 3.31 4.00
CA GLU A 243 49.69 3.11 4.97
C GLU A 243 50.89 2.34 4.36
N ASN A 244 50.63 1.33 3.56
CA ASN A 244 51.67 0.57 2.87
C ASN A 244 52.37 1.33 1.71
N LEU A 245 51.74 2.38 1.19
CA LEU A 245 52.26 3.17 0.06
C LEU A 245 53.04 4.41 0.50
N ILE A 246 52.82 4.88 1.72
CA ILE A 246 53.48 6.08 2.27
C ILE A 246 54.54 5.65 3.28
N GLU A 247 55.79 5.82 2.91
CA GLU A 247 56.94 5.41 3.73
C GLU A 247 57.05 6.13 5.07
N ASP A 248 56.58 7.39 5.14
CA ASP A 248 56.57 8.17 6.40
C ASP A 248 55.25 7.94 7.13
N GLU A 249 55.23 6.97 8.01
CA GLU A 249 54.07 6.65 8.89
C GLU A 249 53.61 7.81 9.78
N ARG A 250 54.44 8.87 9.96
CA ARG A 250 54.07 10.07 10.77
C ARG A 250 53.27 11.07 9.98
N ASN A 251 53.25 10.97 8.66
CA ASN A 251 52.51 11.88 7.79
C ASN A 251 51.05 11.44 7.65
N LYS A 252 50.32 11.61 8.77
CA LYS A 252 48.88 11.19 8.86
C LYS A 252 48.01 11.83 7.80
N ASP A 253 48.26 13.10 7.44
CA ASP A 253 47.46 13.83 6.47
C ASP A 253 47.64 13.26 5.05
N ALA A 254 48.89 12.94 4.67
CA ALA A 254 49.16 12.27 3.39
C ALA A 254 48.54 10.87 3.32
N ILE A 255 48.59 10.09 4.40
CA ILE A 255 47.96 8.78 4.49
C ILE A 255 46.43 8.92 4.36
N GLU A 256 45.82 9.88 5.05
CA GLU A 256 44.38 10.10 4.99
C GLU A 256 43.92 10.53 3.58
N GLN A 257 44.63 11.45 2.95
CA GLN A 257 44.34 11.88 1.61
C GLN A 257 44.47 10.72 0.61
N LYS A 258 45.55 9.94 0.72
CA LYS A 258 45.75 8.75 -0.13
C LYS A 258 44.69 7.68 0.10
N ALA A 259 44.27 7.45 1.33
CA ALA A 259 43.19 6.53 1.67
C ALA A 259 41.84 6.97 1.04
N LYS A 260 41.53 8.26 1.07
CA LYS A 260 40.34 8.81 0.40
C LYS A 260 40.37 8.57 -1.12
N GLU A 261 41.48 8.82 -1.76
CA GLU A 261 41.66 8.57 -3.21
C GLU A 261 41.42 7.08 -3.54
N ILE A 262 42.07 6.17 -2.82
CA ILE A 262 41.93 4.74 -3.01
C ILE A 262 40.51 4.27 -2.73
N PHE A 263 39.88 4.82 -1.70
CA PHE A 263 38.50 4.48 -1.36
C PHE A 263 37.53 4.87 -2.47
N ILE A 264 37.63 6.11 -2.97
CA ILE A 264 36.75 6.61 -4.05
C ILE A 264 36.94 5.77 -5.32
N GLU A 265 38.16 5.47 -5.69
CA GLU A 265 38.46 4.61 -6.84
C GLU A 265 37.92 3.20 -6.64
N SER A 266 38.08 2.61 -5.45
CA SER A 266 37.56 1.28 -5.13
C SER A 266 36.02 1.26 -5.20
N VAL A 267 35.34 2.29 -4.70
CA VAL A 267 33.89 2.41 -4.80
C VAL A 267 33.44 2.51 -6.25
N HIS A 268 34.16 3.29 -7.08
CA HIS A 268 33.86 3.40 -8.50
C HIS A 268 33.98 2.05 -9.22
N GLN A 269 35.10 1.36 -9.06
CA GLN A 269 35.32 0.05 -9.65
C GLN A 269 34.31 -1.00 -9.24
N MET A 270 33.98 -1.04 -7.95
CA MET A 270 32.97 -1.95 -7.43
C MET A 270 31.56 -1.60 -7.94
N SER A 271 31.26 -0.31 -8.12
CA SER A 271 29.96 0.12 -8.66
C SER A 271 29.79 -0.30 -10.12
N VAL A 272 30.83 -0.21 -10.94
CA VAL A 272 30.84 -0.73 -12.33
C VAL A 272 30.60 -2.23 -12.34
N LEU A 273 31.36 -2.98 -11.54
CA LEU A 273 31.21 -4.44 -11.44
C LEU A 273 29.79 -4.83 -11.02
N VAL A 274 29.21 -4.11 -10.03
CA VAL A 274 27.84 -4.36 -9.58
C VAL A 274 26.82 -4.05 -10.67
N ALA A 275 27.00 -2.96 -11.41
CA ALA A 275 26.10 -2.60 -12.51
C ALA A 275 26.13 -3.70 -13.61
N ASP A 276 27.30 -4.19 -13.97
CA ASP A 276 27.45 -5.25 -14.94
C ASP A 276 26.78 -6.56 -14.47
N GLN A 277 27.01 -6.95 -13.23
CA GLN A 277 26.37 -8.15 -12.65
C GLN A 277 24.85 -8.03 -12.55
N LEU A 278 24.32 -6.86 -12.18
CA LEU A 278 22.88 -6.65 -12.14
C LEU A 278 22.27 -6.70 -13.54
N TYR A 279 22.96 -6.15 -14.53
CA TYR A 279 22.54 -6.21 -15.93
C TYR A 279 22.56 -7.65 -16.48
N GLU A 280 23.59 -8.43 -16.19
CA GLU A 280 23.68 -9.84 -16.55
C GLU A 280 22.53 -10.66 -15.94
N ARG A 281 22.24 -10.47 -14.65
CA ARG A 281 21.09 -11.09 -13.97
C ARG A 281 19.76 -10.72 -14.63
N TYR A 282 19.59 -9.44 -14.98
CA TYR A 282 18.40 -8.99 -15.70
C TYR A 282 18.25 -9.69 -17.06
N GLN A 283 19.33 -9.80 -17.83
CA GLN A 283 19.31 -10.49 -19.14
C GLN A 283 18.93 -11.97 -18.96
N TYR A 284 19.50 -12.64 -17.98
CA TYR A 284 19.17 -14.03 -17.66
C TYR A 284 17.69 -14.20 -17.29
N GLN A 285 17.17 -13.37 -16.40
CA GLN A 285 15.77 -13.43 -16.01
C GLN A 285 14.78 -13.12 -17.15
N ARG A 286 15.20 -12.26 -18.08
CA ARG A 286 14.39 -11.93 -19.25
C ARG A 286 14.28 -13.07 -20.26
N THR A 287 15.25 -13.95 -20.31
CA THR A 287 15.33 -15.07 -21.27
C THR A 287 14.87 -16.40 -20.69
N ALA A 288 14.73 -16.51 -19.36
CA ALA A 288 14.22 -17.68 -18.66
C ALA A 288 12.69 -17.66 -18.58
#